data_d9e66f095fa4c46f5b99458a238e1633
#
_entry.id   d9e66f095fa4c46f5b99458a238e1633
#
_cell.length_a   1.000
_cell.length_b   1.000
_cell.length_c   1.000
_cell.angle_alpha   90.00
_cell.angle_beta   90.00
_cell.angle_gamma   90.00
#
_symmetry.space_group_name_H-M   'P 1'
#
loop_
_entity.id
_entity.type
_entity.pdbx_description
1 polymer ?
#
loop_
_entity_poly.entity_id
_entity_poly.type
_entity_poly.pdbx_seq_one_letter_code
_entity_poly.pdbx_strand_id
1 'polypeptide(L)'
;LYGIESHGMQRMVRYHKCIEKGMIHVDAKPEVVFETPVSAVIDGHDGMGQLIGHKAMTLAIEKAKQSGVGIVSVRNSNHYGIAGYYAKMACREGLIGFSCTNSEAIMVPTNGRLAMLGSNPIACAMPAEPYDFFFDASTTVVTRGKLEMYNKAEKPLPEGWALDKDGHPSTNAPDVLANIVAKNGGGIM
;
A
#
# COMPACT_ATOMS: atom_id res chain seq x y z
N LEU A 1 8.27 13.18 -4.60
CA LEU A 1 9.37 12.43 -5.20
C LEU A 1 8.92 11.69 -6.48
N TYR A 2 7.76 11.05 -6.47
CA TYR A 2 7.30 10.19 -7.58
C TYR A 2 6.05 10.73 -8.31
N GLY A 3 5.58 11.93 -7.96
CA GLY A 3 4.39 12.55 -8.59
C GLY A 3 3.08 11.79 -8.36
N ILE A 4 2.99 10.95 -7.33
CA ILE A 4 1.81 10.13 -7.05
C ILE A 4 0.91 10.87 -6.06
N GLU A 5 -0.05 11.60 -6.56
CA GLU A 5 -0.98 12.44 -5.77
C GLU A 5 -1.79 11.61 -4.76
N SER A 6 -2.27 10.43 -5.16
CA SER A 6 -3.11 9.56 -4.32
C SER A 6 -2.42 9.08 -3.04
N HIS A 7 -1.08 9.14 -2.96
CA HIS A 7 -0.27 8.68 -1.82
C HIS A 7 0.63 9.78 -1.23
N GLY A 8 0.44 11.04 -1.68
CA GLY A 8 1.17 12.22 -1.21
C GLY A 8 0.39 13.03 -0.16
N MET A 9 0.46 14.36 -0.27
CA MET A 9 -0.15 15.34 0.65
C MET A 9 -1.65 15.12 0.88
N GLN A 10 -2.37 14.60 -0.12
CA GLN A 10 -3.79 14.24 0.02
C GLN A 10 -4.05 13.30 1.21
N ARG A 11 -3.08 12.48 1.61
CA ARG A 11 -3.23 11.53 2.72
C ARG A 11 -3.10 12.16 4.11
N MET A 12 -2.59 13.36 4.24
CA MET A 12 -2.38 14.03 5.54
C MET A 12 -3.67 14.14 6.35
N VAL A 13 -4.78 14.52 5.71
CA VAL A 13 -6.09 14.61 6.39
C VAL A 13 -6.54 13.25 6.92
N ARG A 14 -6.28 12.16 6.15
CA ARG A 14 -6.60 10.81 6.60
C ARG A 14 -5.73 10.40 7.80
N TYR A 15 -4.43 10.64 7.75
CA TYR A 15 -3.53 10.32 8.86
C TYR A 15 -3.92 11.07 10.13
N HIS A 16 -4.20 12.37 10.02
CA HIS A 16 -4.67 13.18 11.15
C HIS A 16 -5.92 12.57 11.80
N LYS A 17 -6.95 12.25 11.01
CA LYS A 17 -8.16 11.59 11.49
C LYS A 17 -7.90 10.22 12.13
N CYS A 18 -6.94 9.47 11.62
CA CYS A 18 -6.57 8.17 12.20
C CYS A 18 -5.85 8.34 13.54
N ILE A 19 -5.02 9.37 13.69
CA ILE A 19 -4.37 9.72 14.96
C ILE A 19 -5.42 10.16 15.99
N GLU A 20 -6.34 11.05 15.62
CA GLU A 20 -7.43 11.50 16.51
C GLU A 20 -8.31 10.35 17.00
N LYS A 21 -8.51 9.32 16.15
CA LYS A 21 -9.29 8.12 16.50
C LYS A 21 -8.49 7.04 17.24
N GLY A 22 -7.22 7.28 17.55
CA GLY A 22 -6.35 6.30 18.19
C GLY A 22 -6.03 5.08 17.32
N MET A 23 -6.17 5.19 15.99
CA MET A 23 -5.80 4.12 15.04
C MET A 23 -4.32 4.17 14.66
N ILE A 24 -3.68 5.32 14.84
CA ILE A 24 -2.25 5.53 14.63
C ILE A 24 -1.68 6.08 15.92
N HIS A 25 -0.74 5.37 16.51
CA HIS A 25 -0.02 5.77 17.71
C HIS A 25 1.25 6.51 17.32
N VAL A 26 1.31 7.82 17.55
CA VAL A 26 2.43 8.67 17.13
C VAL A 26 3.71 8.44 17.93
N ASP A 27 3.60 7.91 19.13
CA ASP A 27 4.67 7.57 20.07
C ASP A 27 5.07 6.09 20.02
N ALA A 28 4.45 5.30 19.15
CA ALA A 28 4.75 3.89 18.99
C ALA A 28 6.23 3.66 18.64
N LYS A 29 6.85 2.70 19.32
CA LYS A 29 8.24 2.29 19.08
C LYS A 29 8.25 0.90 18.45
N PRO A 30 8.47 0.79 17.13
CA PRO A 30 8.54 -0.51 16.47
C PRO A 30 9.61 -1.41 17.08
N GLU A 31 9.24 -2.66 17.37
CA GLU A 31 10.07 -3.65 18.06
C GLU A 31 10.36 -4.85 17.14
N VAL A 32 11.59 -5.36 17.15
CA VAL A 32 11.93 -6.64 16.51
C VAL A 32 11.53 -7.75 17.48
N VAL A 33 10.48 -8.49 17.15
CA VAL A 33 9.92 -9.56 18.01
C VAL A 33 10.43 -10.95 17.66
N PHE A 34 11.04 -11.10 16.50
CA PHE A 34 11.70 -12.32 16.04
C PHE A 34 12.83 -11.97 15.09
N GLU A 35 13.96 -12.68 15.16
CA GLU A 35 15.12 -12.41 14.33
C GLU A 35 15.94 -13.66 14.05
N THR A 36 16.41 -13.78 12.81
CA THR A 36 17.43 -14.74 12.34
C THR A 36 18.51 -13.99 11.56
N PRO A 37 19.62 -14.63 11.16
CA PRO A 37 20.61 -13.97 10.31
C PRO A 37 20.04 -13.38 9.02
N VAL A 38 19.00 -13.98 8.42
CA VAL A 38 18.44 -13.60 7.11
C VAL A 38 17.04 -13.01 7.21
N SER A 39 16.38 -13.06 8.36
CA SER A 39 14.98 -12.58 8.48
C SER A 39 14.71 -11.89 9.80
N ALA A 40 13.61 -11.11 9.85
CA ALA A 40 13.08 -10.56 11.08
C ALA A 40 11.56 -10.33 10.97
N VAL A 41 10.92 -10.24 12.14
CA VAL A 41 9.54 -9.77 12.27
C VAL A 41 9.53 -8.53 13.16
N ILE A 42 8.94 -7.45 12.68
CA ILE A 42 8.76 -6.20 13.42
C ILE A 42 7.29 -6.07 13.83
N ASP A 43 7.06 -5.80 15.11
CA ASP A 43 5.78 -5.30 15.60
C ASP A 43 5.79 -3.78 15.54
N GLY A 44 4.86 -3.19 14.80
CA GLY A 44 4.77 -1.74 14.60
C GLY A 44 3.97 -1.02 15.68
N HIS A 45 3.28 -1.75 16.57
CA HIS A 45 2.43 -1.20 17.64
C HIS A 45 1.46 -0.11 17.16
N ASP A 46 0.89 -0.32 15.96
CA ASP A 46 -0.02 0.61 15.28
C ASP A 46 0.56 2.01 15.01
N GLY A 47 1.88 2.11 14.92
CA GLY A 47 2.59 3.35 14.60
C GLY A 47 2.45 3.79 13.13
N MET A 48 3.16 4.89 12.78
CA MET A 48 3.19 5.42 11.42
C MET A 48 3.88 4.46 10.46
N GLY A 49 3.12 3.96 9.47
CA GLY A 49 3.59 2.95 8.52
C GLY A 49 4.84 3.36 7.75
N GLN A 50 5.02 4.64 7.45
CA GLN A 50 6.20 5.14 6.74
C GLN A 50 7.49 4.95 7.55
N LEU A 51 7.45 5.23 8.85
CA LEU A 51 8.62 5.06 9.74
C LEU A 51 8.93 3.59 9.93
N ILE A 52 7.89 2.77 10.13
CA ILE A 52 8.02 1.32 10.32
C ILE A 52 8.56 0.66 9.06
N GLY A 53 8.02 0.98 7.89
CA GLY A 53 8.46 0.45 6.60
C GLY A 53 9.91 0.83 6.28
N HIS A 54 10.31 2.08 6.61
CA HIS A 54 11.70 2.51 6.46
C HIS A 54 12.64 1.68 7.35
N LYS A 55 12.30 1.52 8.64
CA LYS A 55 13.06 0.68 9.58
C LYS A 55 13.15 -0.77 9.09
N ALA A 56 12.04 -1.34 8.61
CA ALA A 56 11.99 -2.71 8.12
C ALA A 56 12.90 -2.91 6.90
N MET A 57 12.85 -2.01 5.91
CA MET A 57 13.70 -2.11 4.73
C MET A 57 15.18 -1.87 5.07
N THR A 58 15.50 -0.95 5.97
CA THR A 58 16.87 -0.75 6.46
C THR A 58 17.42 -2.05 7.06
N LEU A 59 16.68 -2.70 7.94
CA LEU A 59 17.09 -3.96 8.53
C LEU A 59 17.23 -5.08 7.48
N ALA A 60 16.33 -5.14 6.49
CA ALA A 60 16.44 -6.11 5.39
C ALA A 60 17.71 -5.89 4.56
N ILE A 61 18.06 -4.65 4.27
CA ILE A 61 19.29 -4.28 3.55
C ILE A 61 20.53 -4.70 4.36
N GLU A 62 20.57 -4.42 5.65
CA GLU A 62 21.67 -4.82 6.52
C GLU A 62 21.88 -6.33 6.52
N LYS A 63 20.82 -7.11 6.67
CA LYS A 63 20.86 -8.57 6.59
C LYS A 63 21.31 -9.07 5.22
N ALA A 64 20.79 -8.49 4.14
CA ALA A 64 21.16 -8.86 2.78
C ALA A 64 22.66 -8.63 2.50
N LYS A 65 23.22 -7.52 3.00
CA LYS A 65 24.66 -7.24 2.88
C LYS A 65 25.54 -8.25 3.62
N GLN A 66 25.05 -8.81 4.72
CA GLN A 66 25.78 -9.78 5.53
C GLN A 66 25.63 -11.22 5.03
N SER A 67 24.43 -11.58 4.59
CA SER A 67 24.03 -12.97 4.36
C SER A 67 23.56 -13.25 2.92
N GLY A 68 23.60 -12.25 2.03
CA GLY A 68 23.12 -12.37 0.65
C GLY A 68 21.61 -12.18 0.48
N VAL A 69 20.82 -12.33 1.54
CA VAL A 69 19.37 -12.14 1.54
C VAL A 69 18.91 -11.52 2.86
N GLY A 70 17.89 -10.65 2.80
CA GLY A 70 17.23 -10.09 3.98
C GLY A 70 15.72 -10.03 3.77
N ILE A 71 14.95 -10.63 4.68
CA ILE A 71 13.48 -10.67 4.63
C ILE A 71 12.95 -10.12 5.96
N VAL A 72 12.20 -9.03 5.90
CA VAL A 72 11.58 -8.45 7.10
C VAL A 72 10.07 -8.36 6.90
N SER A 73 9.34 -9.04 7.76
CA SER A 73 7.88 -8.94 7.86
C SER A 73 7.48 -7.93 8.93
N VAL A 74 6.39 -7.22 8.69
CA VAL A 74 5.86 -6.24 9.64
C VAL A 74 4.41 -6.58 9.96
N ARG A 75 4.05 -6.51 11.24
CA ARG A 75 2.67 -6.61 11.72
C ARG A 75 2.29 -5.37 12.54
N ASN A 76 1.00 -5.18 12.78
CA ASN A 76 0.46 -4.04 13.54
C ASN A 76 1.03 -2.71 13.04
N SER A 77 0.87 -2.46 11.73
CA SER A 77 1.33 -1.24 11.06
C SER A 77 0.17 -0.57 10.35
N ASN A 78 0.41 0.63 9.88
CA ASN A 78 -0.55 1.44 9.15
C ASN A 78 -0.09 1.69 7.71
N HIS A 79 -0.89 2.43 6.94
CA HIS A 79 -0.57 2.81 5.58
C HIS A 79 0.83 3.42 5.49
N TYR A 80 1.67 2.89 4.58
CA TYR A 80 3.11 3.24 4.49
C TYR A 80 3.50 4.05 3.23
N GLY A 81 2.50 4.56 2.50
CA GLY A 81 2.74 5.31 1.26
C GLY A 81 2.85 4.39 0.04
N ILE A 82 3.81 4.64 -0.83
CA ILE A 82 4.07 3.85 -2.03
C ILE A 82 5.08 2.74 -1.75
N ALA A 83 4.80 1.53 -2.22
CA ALA A 83 5.67 0.37 -2.00
C ALA A 83 7.05 0.54 -2.67
N GLY A 84 7.09 1.16 -3.83
CA GLY A 84 8.30 1.39 -4.59
C GLY A 84 9.35 2.25 -3.90
N TYR A 85 8.97 3.09 -2.95
CA TYR A 85 9.94 3.84 -2.15
C TYR A 85 10.92 2.91 -1.42
N TYR A 86 10.38 1.86 -0.79
CA TYR A 86 11.17 0.89 -0.03
C TYR A 86 12.00 -0.01 -0.94
N ALA A 87 11.42 -0.49 -2.04
CA ALA A 87 12.18 -1.26 -3.04
C ALA A 87 13.39 -0.47 -3.58
N LYS A 88 13.20 0.83 -3.84
CA LYS A 88 14.31 1.71 -4.27
C LYS A 88 15.35 1.98 -3.18
N MET A 89 15.05 1.84 -1.90
CA MET A 89 16.08 1.91 -0.86
C MET A 89 17.13 0.83 -1.06
N ALA A 90 16.71 -0.42 -1.26
CA ALA A 90 17.63 -1.53 -1.52
C ALA A 90 18.38 -1.37 -2.85
N CYS A 91 17.70 -0.92 -3.90
CA CYS A 91 18.29 -0.69 -5.22
C CYS A 91 19.45 0.31 -5.17
N ARG A 92 19.31 1.40 -4.41
CA ARG A 92 20.38 2.40 -4.22
C ARG A 92 21.63 1.84 -3.50
N GLU A 93 21.48 0.73 -2.81
CA GLU A 93 22.54 0.00 -2.12
C GLU A 93 23.12 -1.16 -2.96
N GLY A 94 22.76 -1.20 -4.27
CA GLY A 94 23.23 -2.23 -5.20
C GLY A 94 22.51 -3.58 -5.05
N LEU A 95 21.36 -3.62 -4.38
CA LEU A 95 20.59 -4.83 -4.09
C LEU A 95 19.28 -4.87 -4.90
N ILE A 96 18.74 -6.05 -5.12
CA ILE A 96 17.37 -6.20 -5.60
C ILE A 96 16.44 -5.91 -4.42
N GLY A 97 15.59 -4.90 -4.56
CA GLY A 97 14.57 -4.54 -3.56
C GLY A 97 13.18 -5.05 -3.93
N PHE A 98 12.49 -5.62 -2.96
CA PHE A 98 11.11 -6.06 -3.10
C PHE A 98 10.29 -5.54 -1.92
N SER A 99 9.09 -5.02 -2.18
CA SER A 99 8.16 -4.56 -1.15
C SER A 99 6.73 -4.89 -1.54
N CYS A 100 5.99 -5.47 -0.63
CA CYS A 100 4.56 -5.73 -0.82
C CYS A 100 3.81 -5.58 0.49
N THR A 101 2.50 -5.40 0.40
CA THR A 101 1.62 -5.39 1.57
C THR A 101 0.21 -5.81 1.20
N ASN A 102 -0.55 -6.27 2.18
CA ASN A 102 -2.00 -6.37 2.09
C ASN A 102 -2.65 -5.01 2.38
N SER A 103 -3.91 -4.88 2.01
CA SER A 103 -4.72 -3.69 2.34
C SER A 103 -6.18 -4.04 2.59
N GLU A 104 -6.98 -3.04 2.96
CA GLU A 104 -8.43 -3.19 3.14
C GLU A 104 -9.08 -3.82 1.90
N ALA A 105 -10.06 -4.71 2.14
CA ALA A 105 -10.83 -5.37 1.08
C ALA A 105 -11.67 -4.35 0.31
N ILE A 106 -11.23 -3.98 -0.87
CA ILE A 106 -11.84 -3.00 -1.77
C ILE A 106 -11.95 -3.49 -3.21
N MET A 107 -11.28 -4.61 -3.52
CA MET A 107 -11.27 -5.21 -4.86
C MET A 107 -12.26 -6.36 -4.96
N VAL A 108 -13.07 -6.32 -5.99
CA VAL A 108 -13.98 -7.40 -6.36
C VAL A 108 -13.22 -8.43 -7.20
N PRO A 109 -13.23 -9.72 -6.83
CA PRO A 109 -12.62 -10.76 -7.65
C PRO A 109 -13.31 -10.89 -9.02
N THR A 110 -12.59 -11.39 -10.01
CA THR A 110 -13.14 -11.67 -11.34
C THR A 110 -14.40 -12.52 -11.23
N ASN A 111 -15.47 -12.09 -11.89
CA ASN A 111 -16.81 -12.70 -11.84
C ASN A 111 -17.48 -12.65 -10.46
N GLY A 112 -16.94 -11.93 -9.50
CA GLY A 112 -17.53 -11.68 -8.19
C GLY A 112 -18.34 -10.38 -8.17
N ARG A 113 -19.01 -10.12 -7.04
CA ARG A 113 -19.69 -8.86 -6.77
C ARG A 113 -19.38 -8.27 -5.38
N LEU A 114 -18.64 -8.99 -4.56
CA LEU A 114 -18.24 -8.54 -3.22
C LEU A 114 -16.75 -8.23 -3.21
N ALA A 115 -16.38 -7.09 -2.65
CA ALA A 115 -14.99 -6.76 -2.40
C ALA A 115 -14.42 -7.68 -1.33
N MET A 116 -13.46 -8.52 -1.69
CA MET A 116 -12.81 -9.52 -0.81
C MET A 116 -11.31 -9.35 -0.70
N LEU A 117 -10.68 -8.73 -1.69
CA LEU A 117 -9.23 -8.53 -1.75
C LEU A 117 -8.89 -7.05 -1.59
N GLY A 118 -7.69 -6.78 -1.11
CA GLY A 118 -7.13 -5.43 -1.09
C GLY A 118 -6.48 -5.05 -2.41
N SER A 119 -6.04 -3.80 -2.52
CA SER A 119 -5.22 -3.36 -3.66
C SER A 119 -3.80 -3.95 -3.66
N ASN A 120 -3.39 -4.53 -2.56
CA ASN A 120 -2.21 -5.37 -2.33
C ASN A 120 -1.03 -5.02 -3.24
N PRO A 121 -0.42 -3.83 -3.11
CA PRO A 121 0.63 -3.38 -4.01
C PRO A 121 1.87 -4.27 -3.92
N ILE A 122 2.54 -4.40 -5.06
CA ILE A 122 3.81 -5.09 -5.20
C ILE A 122 4.77 -4.13 -5.90
N ALA A 123 5.97 -3.99 -5.35
CA ALA A 123 7.02 -3.20 -5.94
C ALA A 123 8.33 -3.96 -5.99
N CYS A 124 9.08 -3.75 -7.06
CA CYS A 124 10.42 -4.29 -7.26
C CYS A 124 11.32 -3.21 -7.88
N ALA A 125 12.56 -3.15 -7.42
CA ALA A 125 13.58 -2.31 -8.01
C ALA A 125 14.89 -3.08 -8.09
N MET A 126 15.57 -3.01 -9.22
CA MET A 126 16.84 -3.69 -9.48
C MET A 126 17.83 -2.73 -10.11
N PRO A 127 19.10 -2.69 -9.66
CA PRO A 127 20.13 -1.93 -10.34
C PRO A 127 20.32 -2.47 -11.75
N ALA A 128 20.38 -1.58 -12.75
CA ALA A 128 20.63 -1.92 -14.13
C ALA A 128 21.21 -0.71 -14.88
N GLU A 129 21.93 -0.96 -15.95
CA GLU A 129 22.47 0.06 -16.87
C GLU A 129 21.62 0.14 -18.14
N PRO A 130 21.31 1.33 -18.68
CA PRO A 130 21.65 2.67 -18.16
C PRO A 130 20.66 3.21 -17.12
N TYR A 131 19.59 2.49 -16.79
CA TYR A 131 18.56 2.88 -15.81
C TYR A 131 18.13 1.68 -14.98
N ASP A 132 17.88 1.92 -13.71
CA ASP A 132 17.33 0.90 -12.81
C ASP A 132 16.00 0.35 -13.35
N PHE A 133 15.80 -0.95 -13.26
CA PHE A 133 14.47 -1.51 -13.39
C PHE A 133 13.62 -1.09 -12.20
N PHE A 134 12.41 -0.62 -12.49
CA PHE A 134 11.47 -0.21 -11.44
C PHE A 134 10.04 -0.57 -11.79
N PHE A 135 9.42 -1.33 -10.91
CA PHE A 135 8.01 -1.72 -10.97
C PHE A 135 7.35 -1.39 -9.64
N ASP A 136 6.19 -0.74 -9.67
CA ASP A 136 5.34 -0.48 -8.49
C ASP A 136 3.89 -0.41 -8.96
N ALA A 137 3.10 -1.41 -8.61
CA ALA A 137 1.72 -1.51 -9.04
C ALA A 137 0.81 -2.08 -7.94
N SER A 138 -0.43 -1.61 -7.90
CA SER A 138 -1.50 -2.30 -7.19
C SER A 138 -2.02 -3.48 -8.02
N THR A 139 -2.64 -4.46 -7.38
CA THR A 139 -3.32 -5.57 -8.08
C THR A 139 -4.73 -5.20 -8.55
N THR A 140 -5.20 -4.00 -8.23
CA THR A 140 -6.45 -3.41 -8.74
C THR A 140 -6.17 -2.56 -9.97
N VAL A 141 -7.15 -2.43 -10.86
CA VAL A 141 -7.08 -1.54 -12.04
C VAL A 141 -6.77 -0.09 -11.64
N VAL A 142 -7.26 0.32 -10.48
CA VAL A 142 -7.09 1.68 -9.95
C VAL A 142 -7.08 1.68 -8.43
N THR A 143 -6.46 2.67 -7.81
CA THR A 143 -6.45 2.82 -6.35
C THR A 143 -7.74 3.52 -5.85
N ARG A 144 -8.15 3.23 -4.61
CA ARG A 144 -9.23 3.97 -3.93
C ARG A 144 -8.99 5.48 -3.94
N GLY A 145 -7.75 5.92 -3.74
CA GLY A 145 -7.40 7.34 -3.78
C GLY A 145 -7.71 8.00 -5.12
N LYS A 146 -7.63 7.26 -6.24
CA LYS A 146 -8.00 7.76 -7.55
C LYS A 146 -9.52 7.96 -7.67
N LEU A 147 -10.33 7.02 -7.13
CA LEU A 147 -11.78 7.21 -7.05
C LEU A 147 -12.14 8.44 -6.22
N GLU A 148 -11.47 8.63 -5.07
CA GLU A 148 -11.66 9.79 -4.20
C GLU A 148 -11.34 11.11 -4.92
N MET A 149 -10.31 11.13 -5.78
CA MET A 149 -9.97 12.30 -6.61
C MET A 149 -11.06 12.61 -7.64
N TYR A 150 -11.57 11.59 -8.34
CA TYR A 150 -12.66 11.74 -9.30
C TYR A 150 -13.93 12.25 -8.62
N ASN A 151 -14.25 11.67 -7.45
CA ASN A 151 -15.39 12.12 -6.64
C ASN A 151 -15.28 13.61 -6.24
N LYS A 152 -14.12 14.04 -5.78
CA LYS A 152 -13.87 15.46 -5.42
C LYS A 152 -13.96 16.39 -6.62
N ALA A 153 -13.57 15.91 -7.79
CA ALA A 153 -13.62 16.67 -9.03
C ALA A 153 -15.00 16.60 -9.73
N GLU A 154 -15.97 15.92 -9.12
CA GLU A 154 -17.32 15.68 -9.66
C GLU A 154 -17.30 15.06 -11.08
N LYS A 155 -16.28 14.22 -11.34
CA LYS A 155 -16.09 13.53 -12.62
C LYS A 155 -16.57 12.09 -12.55
N PRO A 156 -17.22 11.59 -13.62
CA PRO A 156 -17.55 10.16 -13.70
C PRO A 156 -16.27 9.32 -13.75
N LEU A 157 -16.30 8.13 -13.16
CA LEU A 157 -15.23 7.16 -13.30
C LEU A 157 -15.15 6.65 -14.74
N PRO A 158 -13.97 6.36 -15.26
CA PRO A 158 -13.84 5.58 -16.49
C PRO A 158 -14.54 4.22 -16.36
N GLU A 159 -15.06 3.72 -17.48
CA GLU A 159 -15.59 2.37 -17.55
C GLU A 159 -14.52 1.34 -17.22
N GLY A 160 -14.92 0.23 -16.61
CA GLY A 160 -14.00 -0.84 -16.25
C GLY A 160 -13.18 -0.58 -14.97
N TRP A 161 -13.47 0.50 -14.21
CA TRP A 161 -12.75 0.76 -12.96
C TRP A 161 -13.47 0.19 -11.73
N ALA A 162 -14.79 0.14 -11.76
CA ALA A 162 -15.57 -0.22 -10.58
C ALA A 162 -16.89 -0.89 -10.92
N LEU A 163 -17.41 -1.62 -9.94
CA LEU A 163 -18.74 -2.24 -9.96
C LEU A 163 -19.62 -1.60 -8.89
N ASP A 164 -20.92 -1.52 -9.18
CA ASP A 164 -21.95 -1.18 -8.21
C ASP A 164 -22.22 -2.33 -7.23
N LYS A 165 -23.16 -2.12 -6.28
CA LYS A 165 -23.51 -3.13 -5.26
C LYS A 165 -24.07 -4.43 -5.84
N ASP A 166 -24.60 -4.41 -7.05
CA ASP A 166 -25.20 -5.56 -7.73
C ASP A 166 -24.20 -6.28 -8.67
N GLY A 167 -22.99 -5.72 -8.81
CA GLY A 167 -21.91 -6.30 -9.62
C GLY A 167 -21.90 -5.81 -11.07
N HIS A 168 -22.64 -4.76 -11.41
CA HIS A 168 -22.63 -4.17 -12.74
C HIS A 168 -21.56 -3.06 -12.85
N PRO A 169 -20.98 -2.83 -14.03
CA PRO A 169 -20.05 -1.71 -14.25
C PRO A 169 -20.66 -0.38 -13.83
N SER A 170 -19.90 0.42 -13.08
CA SER A 170 -20.36 1.71 -12.56
C SER A 170 -19.34 2.82 -12.80
N THR A 171 -19.83 3.97 -13.24
CA THR A 171 -19.08 5.21 -13.38
C THR A 171 -19.39 6.22 -12.27
N ASN A 172 -20.23 5.85 -11.29
CA ASN A 172 -20.66 6.69 -10.18
C ASN A 172 -19.69 6.61 -9.00
N ALA A 173 -18.72 7.53 -8.89
CA ALA A 173 -17.72 7.54 -7.83
C ALA A 173 -18.30 7.62 -6.41
N PRO A 174 -19.27 8.52 -6.09
CA PRO A 174 -19.92 8.57 -4.77
C PRO A 174 -20.50 7.24 -4.34
N ASP A 175 -21.23 6.58 -5.22
CA ASP A 175 -21.94 5.33 -4.97
C ASP A 175 -20.98 4.17 -4.70
N VAL A 176 -19.96 4.03 -5.56
CA VAL A 176 -18.92 3.01 -5.41
C VAL A 176 -18.16 3.19 -4.09
N LEU A 177 -17.79 4.42 -3.74
CA LEU A 177 -17.10 4.71 -2.48
C LEU A 177 -17.96 4.42 -1.26
N ALA A 178 -19.26 4.74 -1.30
CA ALA A 178 -20.20 4.42 -0.24
C ALA A 178 -20.37 2.91 -0.07
N ASN A 179 -20.47 2.16 -1.16
CA ASN A 179 -20.59 0.70 -1.14
C ASN A 179 -19.36 0.00 -0.59
N ILE A 180 -18.15 0.47 -0.93
CA ILE A 180 -16.88 -0.02 -0.36
C ILE A 180 -16.88 0.17 1.17
N VAL A 181 -17.31 1.31 1.68
CA VAL A 181 -17.37 1.60 3.12
C VAL A 181 -18.42 0.74 3.81
N ALA A 182 -19.60 0.60 3.22
CA ALA A 182 -20.70 -0.17 3.76
C ALA A 182 -20.52 -1.70 3.65
N LYS A 183 -19.56 -2.15 2.82
CA LYS A 183 -19.31 -3.58 2.52
C LYS A 183 -20.56 -4.33 2.03
N ASN A 184 -21.41 -3.66 1.27
CA ASN A 184 -22.70 -4.18 0.79
C ASN A 184 -22.69 -4.64 -0.67
N GLY A 185 -21.54 -4.84 -1.25
CA GLY A 185 -21.29 -5.23 -2.64
C GLY A 185 -20.63 -4.13 -3.45
N GLY A 186 -20.19 -4.49 -4.64
CA GLY A 186 -19.40 -3.60 -5.49
C GLY A 186 -17.98 -3.36 -4.98
N GLY A 187 -17.24 -2.54 -5.71
CA GLY A 187 -15.86 -2.21 -5.39
C GLY A 187 -15.04 -1.89 -6.64
N ILE A 188 -13.73 -1.88 -6.47
CA ILE A 188 -12.75 -1.66 -7.55
C ILE A 188 -12.49 -3.00 -8.27
N MET A 189 -12.29 -2.95 -9.58
CA MET A 189 -11.88 -4.12 -10.38
C MET A 189 -10.36 -4.30 -10.40
#